data_670ee108768abfcf8888c52a9e0c874a
#
_entry.id   670ee108768abfcf8888c52a9e0c874a
#
_cell.length_a   1.000
_cell.length_b   1.000
_cell.length_c   1.000
_cell.angle_alpha   90.00
_cell.angle_beta   90.00
_cell.angle_gamma   90.00
#
_symmetry.space_group_name_H-M   'P 1'
#
loop_
_entity.id
_entity.type
_entity.pdbx_description
1 polymer ?
#
loop_
_entity_poly.entity_id
_entity_poly.type
_entity_poly.pdbx_seq_one_letter_code
_entity_poly.pdbx_strand_id
1 'polypeptide(L)'
;LAAEMLVRLKPMNNREGIAAIALAQDTSSITACGNDFGFEVLYERLLRSLGNAGDCLIGITTSGDSNNVILAMKAAKEMNIKVFGFLGCGGGKAIEYCDEFFIVPSQDTGRIQEAHITAGHALMEYIEDKLLDCGHINLQKKP
;
A
#
# COMPACT_ATOMS: atom_id res chain seq x y z
N LEU A 1 -7.16 3.30 1.64
CA LEU A 1 -6.76 3.06 0.25
C LEU A 1 -7.23 1.69 -0.24
N ALA A 2 -6.97 0.58 0.51
CA ALA A 2 -7.41 -0.75 0.06
C ALA A 2 -8.93 -0.84 -0.15
N ALA A 3 -9.73 -0.26 0.73
CA ALA A 3 -11.20 -0.22 0.59
C ALA A 3 -11.65 0.51 -0.69
N GLU A 4 -10.94 1.56 -1.08
CA GLU A 4 -11.24 2.30 -2.31
C GLU A 4 -11.03 1.43 -3.56
N MET A 5 -10.07 0.53 -3.52
CA MET A 5 -9.83 -0.43 -4.61
C MET A 5 -10.84 -1.57 -4.58
N LEU A 6 -11.05 -2.19 -3.40
CA LEU A 6 -11.94 -3.34 -3.24
C LEU A 6 -13.41 -3.02 -3.54
N VAL A 7 -13.87 -1.84 -3.12
CA VAL A 7 -15.27 -1.45 -3.27
C VAL A 7 -15.43 -0.43 -4.39
N ARG A 8 -15.05 0.81 -4.16
CA ARG A 8 -14.97 1.92 -5.14
C ARG A 8 -14.58 3.21 -4.43
N LEU A 9 -13.89 4.08 -5.14
CA LEU A 9 -13.63 5.45 -4.68
C LEU A 9 -14.77 6.39 -5.12
N LYS A 10 -15.14 6.35 -6.39
CA LYS A 10 -16.18 7.23 -6.95
C LYS A 10 -17.57 6.60 -6.78
N PRO A 11 -18.51 7.20 -6.00
CA PRO A 11 -19.84 6.62 -5.79
C PRO A 11 -20.66 6.40 -7.06
N MET A 12 -20.37 7.18 -8.12
CA MET A 12 -21.04 7.05 -9.41
C MET A 12 -20.56 5.88 -10.25
N ASN A 13 -19.34 5.38 -9.99
CA ASN A 13 -18.73 4.27 -10.71
C ASN A 13 -19.13 2.95 -10.02
N ASN A 14 -20.21 2.32 -10.45
CA ASN A 14 -20.51 0.95 -10.04
C ASN A 14 -19.64 0.01 -10.89
N ARG A 15 -18.48 -0.37 -10.39
CA ARG A 15 -17.48 -1.17 -11.09
C ARG A 15 -17.14 -2.47 -10.37
N GLU A 16 -16.47 -3.35 -11.07
CA GLU A 16 -15.82 -4.52 -10.47
C GLU A 16 -14.78 -4.11 -9.41
N GLY A 17 -14.65 -4.92 -8.36
CA GLY A 17 -13.63 -4.72 -7.34
C GLY A 17 -12.23 -4.94 -7.90
N ILE A 18 -11.28 -4.14 -7.43
CA ILE A 18 -9.85 -4.30 -7.74
C ILE A 18 -9.20 -4.94 -6.51
N ALA A 19 -8.48 -6.05 -6.72
CA ALA A 19 -7.85 -6.78 -5.61
C ALA A 19 -6.84 -5.89 -4.87
N ALA A 20 -7.05 -5.72 -3.58
CA ALA A 20 -6.15 -4.98 -2.69
C ALA A 20 -6.28 -5.48 -1.25
N ILE A 21 -5.19 -5.54 -0.52
CA ILE A 21 -5.15 -6.03 0.85
C ILE A 21 -4.40 -5.02 1.72
N ALA A 22 -5.00 -4.59 2.83
CA ALA A 22 -4.25 -3.94 3.89
C ALA A 22 -3.67 -5.02 4.81
N LEU A 23 -2.36 -5.20 4.82
CA LEU A 23 -1.70 -6.32 5.53
C LEU A 23 -1.94 -6.34 7.05
N ALA A 24 -2.41 -5.24 7.63
CA ALA A 24 -2.69 -5.12 9.07
C ALA A 24 -4.20 -5.22 9.40
N GLN A 25 -5.01 -5.87 8.59
CA GLN A 25 -6.46 -5.98 8.85
C GLN A 25 -6.85 -7.08 9.83
N ASP A 26 -6.11 -8.20 9.83
CA ASP A 26 -6.41 -9.33 10.71
C ASP A 26 -5.67 -9.20 12.04
N THR A 27 -6.41 -8.90 13.09
CA THR A 27 -5.87 -8.76 14.45
C THR A 27 -5.28 -10.05 14.99
N SER A 28 -5.78 -11.22 14.59
CA SER A 28 -5.24 -12.52 15.00
C SER A 28 -3.83 -12.72 14.44
N SER A 29 -3.62 -12.40 13.16
CA SER A 29 -2.29 -12.46 12.54
C SER A 29 -1.31 -11.47 13.17
N ILE A 30 -1.77 -10.26 13.52
CA ILE A 30 -0.93 -9.25 14.20
C ILE A 30 -0.49 -9.75 15.57
N THR A 31 -1.43 -10.24 16.37
CA THR A 31 -1.15 -10.69 17.73
C THR A 31 -0.30 -11.97 17.76
N ALA A 32 -0.59 -12.94 16.90
CA ALA A 32 0.19 -14.16 16.77
C ALA A 32 1.64 -13.86 16.31
N CYS A 33 1.79 -13.07 15.26
CA CYS A 33 3.12 -12.69 14.78
C CYS A 33 3.89 -11.87 15.83
N GLY A 34 3.23 -10.92 16.49
CA GLY A 34 3.84 -10.12 17.54
C GLY A 34 4.33 -10.95 18.72
N ASN A 35 3.56 -11.98 19.12
CA ASN A 35 3.92 -12.89 20.21
C ASN A 35 5.06 -13.85 19.82
N ASP A 36 5.01 -14.43 18.63
CA ASP A 36 5.90 -15.54 18.26
C ASP A 36 7.19 -15.08 17.58
N PHE A 37 7.16 -13.96 16.83
CA PHE A 37 8.27 -13.51 15.98
C PHE A 37 8.65 -12.04 16.19
N GLY A 38 7.84 -11.28 16.89
CA GLY A 38 8.00 -9.84 17.07
C GLY A 38 7.30 -9.00 15.99
N PHE A 39 7.01 -7.75 16.35
CA PHE A 39 6.26 -6.82 15.48
C PHE A 39 7.05 -6.38 14.24
N GLU A 40 8.37 -6.47 14.29
CA GLU A 40 9.23 -6.00 13.20
C GLU A 40 9.06 -6.81 11.92
N VAL A 41 8.81 -8.10 12.01
CA VAL A 41 8.67 -9.00 10.85
C VAL A 41 7.23 -9.18 10.38
N LEU A 42 6.28 -8.48 11.02
CA LEU A 42 4.84 -8.65 10.75
C LEU A 42 4.50 -8.51 9.26
N TYR A 43 4.79 -7.36 8.69
CA TYR A 43 4.42 -7.08 7.30
C TYR A 43 5.19 -7.92 6.30
N GLU A 44 6.46 -8.22 6.58
CA GLU A 44 7.25 -9.14 5.77
C GLU A 44 6.61 -10.53 5.72
N ARG A 45 6.24 -11.10 6.88
CA ARG A 45 5.62 -12.44 6.93
C ARG A 45 4.29 -12.50 6.19
N LEU A 46 3.44 -11.51 6.39
CA LEU A 46 2.14 -11.42 5.72
C LEU A 46 2.32 -11.26 4.20
N LEU A 47 3.26 -10.40 3.78
CA LEU A 47 3.56 -10.23 2.37
C LEU A 47 4.07 -11.52 1.72
N ARG A 48 4.99 -12.25 2.38
CA ARG A 48 5.50 -13.53 1.86
C ARG A 48 4.44 -14.61 1.76
N SER A 49 3.38 -14.53 2.59
CA SER A 49 2.27 -15.50 2.57
C SER A 49 1.20 -15.18 1.52
N LEU A 50 0.99 -13.91 1.21
CA LEU A 50 -0.13 -13.44 0.39
C LEU A 50 0.30 -12.90 -0.98
N GLY A 51 1.51 -12.37 -1.09
CA GLY A 51 2.00 -11.69 -2.27
C GLY A 51 2.46 -12.64 -3.36
N ASN A 52 2.32 -12.20 -4.59
CA ASN A 52 2.75 -12.92 -5.79
C ASN A 52 3.65 -12.03 -6.65
N ALA A 53 4.52 -12.64 -7.44
CA ALA A 53 5.30 -11.88 -8.42
C ALA A 53 4.38 -11.12 -9.39
N GLY A 54 4.68 -9.84 -9.60
CA GLY A 54 3.86 -8.94 -10.41
C GLY A 54 2.87 -8.09 -9.61
N ASP A 55 2.67 -8.38 -8.33
CA ASP A 55 1.91 -7.49 -7.44
C ASP A 55 2.65 -6.16 -7.20
N CYS A 56 1.96 -5.23 -6.54
CA CYS A 56 2.54 -3.96 -6.08
C CYS A 56 2.34 -3.81 -4.57
N LEU A 57 3.43 -3.57 -3.85
CA LEU A 57 3.40 -3.19 -2.44
C LEU A 57 3.40 -1.66 -2.31
N ILE A 58 2.39 -1.12 -1.63
CA ILE A 58 2.41 0.28 -1.18
C ILE A 58 2.92 0.31 0.26
N GLY A 59 4.15 0.79 0.44
CA GLY A 59 4.75 0.98 1.77
C GLY A 59 4.58 2.40 2.26
N ILE A 60 3.97 2.57 3.43
CA ILE A 60 3.64 3.89 3.99
C ILE A 60 4.41 4.08 5.30
N THR A 61 5.28 5.08 5.35
CA THR A 61 6.03 5.43 6.56
C THR A 61 6.37 6.93 6.59
N THR A 62 5.98 7.61 7.66
CA THR A 62 6.21 9.05 7.80
C THR A 62 7.68 9.38 8.06
N SER A 63 8.43 8.51 8.71
CA SER A 63 9.87 8.67 8.98
C SER A 63 10.77 8.17 7.86
N GLY A 64 10.29 7.22 7.05
CA GLY A 64 11.13 6.46 6.14
C GLY A 64 12.05 5.42 6.82
N ASP A 65 11.99 5.30 8.15
CA ASP A 65 12.87 4.42 8.94
C ASP A 65 12.12 3.34 9.74
N SER A 66 10.84 3.12 9.46
CA SER A 66 10.05 2.05 10.11
C SER A 66 10.56 0.69 9.70
N ASN A 67 11.24 -0.04 10.61
CA ASN A 67 11.93 -1.29 10.29
C ASN A 67 10.98 -2.37 9.73
N ASN A 68 9.79 -2.49 10.28
CA ASN A 68 8.76 -3.42 9.80
C ASN A 68 8.33 -3.16 8.35
N VAL A 69 8.22 -1.88 7.95
CA VAL A 69 7.91 -1.49 6.57
C VAL A 69 9.10 -1.78 5.66
N ILE A 70 10.32 -1.46 6.10
CA ILE A 70 11.55 -1.72 5.34
C ILE A 70 11.74 -3.22 5.08
N LEU A 71 11.49 -4.08 6.08
CA LEU A 71 11.59 -5.53 5.89
C LEU A 71 10.57 -6.05 4.87
N ALA A 72 9.35 -5.52 4.88
CA ALA A 72 8.36 -5.85 3.85
C ALA A 72 8.79 -5.39 2.45
N MET A 73 9.36 -4.18 2.33
CA MET A 73 9.86 -3.69 1.04
C MET A 73 11.02 -4.54 0.51
N LYS A 74 11.93 -4.98 1.37
CA LYS A 74 13.00 -5.93 1.00
C LYS A 74 12.43 -7.24 0.48
N ALA A 75 11.48 -7.82 1.23
CA ALA A 75 10.80 -9.05 0.81
C ALA A 75 10.09 -8.89 -0.53
N ALA A 76 9.44 -7.75 -0.77
CA ALA A 76 8.80 -7.44 -2.05
C ALA A 76 9.79 -7.51 -3.21
N LYS A 77 10.97 -6.91 -3.07
CA LYS A 77 12.02 -6.97 -4.10
C LYS A 77 12.47 -8.41 -4.38
N GLU A 78 12.68 -9.23 -3.34
CA GLU A 78 13.05 -10.64 -3.49
C GLU A 78 11.95 -11.46 -4.19
N MET A 79 10.68 -11.09 -4.02
CA MET A 79 9.52 -11.75 -4.61
C MET A 79 9.12 -11.22 -6.00
N ASN A 80 9.89 -10.28 -6.57
CA ASN A 80 9.53 -9.56 -7.82
C ASN A 80 8.18 -8.81 -7.72
N ILE A 81 7.91 -8.24 -6.56
CA ILE A 81 6.79 -7.35 -6.28
C ILE A 81 7.29 -5.92 -6.40
N LYS A 82 6.60 -5.08 -7.14
CA LYS A 82 6.95 -3.66 -7.27
C LYS A 82 6.67 -2.91 -5.98
N VAL A 83 7.52 -1.95 -5.62
CA VAL A 83 7.39 -1.17 -4.39
C VAL A 83 7.14 0.29 -4.71
N PHE A 84 6.00 0.81 -4.26
CA PHE A 84 5.69 2.23 -4.26
C PHE A 84 5.73 2.78 -2.83
N GLY A 85 6.60 3.75 -2.57
CA GLY A 85 6.77 4.35 -1.24
C GLY A 85 5.96 5.62 -1.04
N PHE A 86 5.16 5.69 0.03
CA PHE A 86 4.63 6.94 0.57
C PHE A 86 5.48 7.34 1.78
N LEU A 87 6.35 8.32 1.62
CA LEU A 87 7.44 8.62 2.55
C LEU A 87 7.34 10.06 3.08
N GLY A 88 7.94 10.30 4.22
CA GLY A 88 8.19 11.62 4.79
C GLY A 88 9.64 11.75 5.27
N CYS A 89 9.97 12.85 5.93
CA CYS A 89 11.29 13.08 6.53
C CYS A 89 12.48 12.83 5.60
N GLY A 90 12.32 13.13 4.30
CA GLY A 90 13.39 12.92 3.31
C GLY A 90 13.50 11.47 2.79
N GLY A 91 12.61 10.58 3.18
CA GLY A 91 12.54 9.19 2.68
C GLY A 91 13.23 8.15 3.53
N GLY A 92 14.14 8.53 4.42
CA GLY A 92 14.89 7.61 5.29
C GLY A 92 15.53 6.47 4.52
N LYS A 93 15.68 5.32 5.17
CA LYS A 93 16.24 4.10 4.56
C LYS A 93 15.24 3.40 3.62
N ALA A 94 13.95 3.67 3.77
CA ALA A 94 12.92 3.01 2.95
C ALA A 94 13.03 3.37 1.47
N ILE A 95 13.54 4.57 1.14
CA ILE A 95 13.69 5.04 -0.24
C ILE A 95 14.54 4.10 -1.10
N GLU A 96 15.55 3.43 -0.51
CA GLU A 96 16.46 2.51 -1.23
C GLU A 96 15.73 1.27 -1.78
N TYR A 97 14.56 0.94 -1.23
CA TYR A 97 13.78 -0.24 -1.61
C TYR A 97 12.58 0.09 -2.51
N CYS A 98 12.34 1.38 -2.79
CA CYS A 98 11.25 1.80 -3.67
C CYS A 98 11.65 1.71 -5.15
N ASP A 99 10.73 1.25 -5.99
CA ASP A 99 10.83 1.42 -7.45
C ASP A 99 10.35 2.83 -7.83
N GLU A 100 9.30 3.30 -7.16
CA GLU A 100 8.74 4.65 -7.27
C GLU A 100 8.35 5.16 -5.89
N PHE A 101 8.30 6.45 -5.69
CA PHE A 101 7.94 7.01 -4.39
C PHE A 101 7.34 8.41 -4.47
N PHE A 102 6.56 8.74 -3.44
CA PHE A 102 6.06 10.08 -3.14
C PHE A 102 6.61 10.51 -1.77
N ILE A 103 7.41 11.58 -1.73
CA ILE A 103 7.98 12.11 -0.48
C ILE A 103 7.33 13.43 -0.14
N VAL A 104 6.80 13.53 1.09
CA VAL A 104 6.32 14.79 1.64
C VAL A 104 7.49 15.53 2.30
N PRO A 105 7.82 16.76 1.85
CA PRO A 105 8.97 17.52 2.38
C PRO A 105 8.61 18.19 3.72
N SER A 106 8.31 17.37 4.73
CA SER A 106 7.95 17.80 6.08
C SER A 106 8.58 16.89 7.13
N GLN A 107 8.77 17.42 8.34
CA GLN A 107 9.13 16.67 9.54
C GLN A 107 7.93 16.48 10.48
N ASP A 108 6.79 17.09 10.18
CA ASP A 108 5.56 16.96 10.96
C ASP A 108 4.76 15.75 10.49
N THR A 109 4.65 14.76 11.36
CA THR A 109 3.92 13.50 11.07
C THR A 109 2.48 13.75 10.63
N GLY A 110 1.77 14.70 11.25
CA GLY A 110 0.39 15.02 10.89
C GLY A 110 0.29 15.57 9.46
N ARG A 111 1.17 16.50 9.09
CA ARG A 111 1.22 17.06 7.72
C ARG A 111 1.60 16.02 6.69
N ILE A 112 2.52 15.11 7.03
CA ILE A 112 2.89 13.99 6.17
C ILE A 112 1.69 13.07 5.93
N GLN A 113 0.97 12.69 6.98
CA GLN A 113 -0.19 11.81 6.89
C GLN A 113 -1.34 12.42 6.06
N GLU A 114 -1.62 13.71 6.25
CA GLU A 114 -2.61 14.42 5.43
C GLU A 114 -2.25 14.42 3.94
N ALA A 115 -0.98 14.68 3.64
CA ALA A 115 -0.50 14.64 2.25
C ALA A 115 -0.52 13.21 1.69
N HIS A 116 -0.15 12.19 2.48
CA HIS A 116 -0.20 10.79 2.08
C HIS A 116 -1.63 10.36 1.73
N ILE A 117 -2.63 10.69 2.54
CA ILE A 117 -4.00 10.27 2.23
C ILE A 117 -4.55 11.00 1.00
N THR A 118 -4.21 12.29 0.84
CA THR A 118 -4.62 13.07 -0.33
C THR A 118 -4.00 12.51 -1.61
N ALA A 119 -2.69 12.27 -1.62
CA ALA A 119 -1.98 11.68 -2.77
C ALA A 119 -2.45 10.23 -3.01
N GLY A 120 -2.73 9.48 -1.94
CA GLY A 120 -3.27 8.13 -2.03
C GLY A 120 -4.63 8.07 -2.72
N HIS A 121 -5.56 8.95 -2.38
CA HIS A 121 -6.86 9.04 -3.06
C HIS A 121 -6.68 9.43 -4.54
N ALA A 122 -5.84 10.42 -4.85
CA ALA A 122 -5.56 10.80 -6.22
C ALA A 122 -4.96 9.65 -7.05
N LEU A 123 -4.06 8.86 -6.44
CA LEU A 123 -3.49 7.67 -7.09
C LEU A 123 -4.56 6.59 -7.32
N MET A 124 -5.42 6.31 -6.32
CA MET A 124 -6.49 5.31 -6.47
C MET A 124 -7.51 5.74 -7.54
N GLU A 125 -7.85 7.03 -7.60
CA GLU A 125 -8.71 7.59 -8.65
C GLU A 125 -8.10 7.41 -10.03
N TYR A 126 -6.83 7.75 -10.19
CA TYR A 126 -6.11 7.58 -11.45
C TYR A 126 -6.06 6.12 -11.90
N ILE A 127 -5.78 5.20 -10.98
CA ILE A 127 -5.75 3.76 -11.27
C ILE A 127 -7.13 3.27 -11.70
N GLU A 128 -8.20 3.65 -10.97
CA GLU A 128 -9.58 3.30 -11.32
C GLU A 128 -9.92 3.76 -12.75
N ASP A 129 -9.65 5.02 -13.08
CA ASP A 129 -9.92 5.57 -14.40
C ASP A 129 -9.12 4.85 -15.49
N LYS A 130 -7.84 4.60 -15.25
CA LYS A 130 -6.99 3.89 -16.23
C LYS A 130 -7.42 2.46 -16.47
N LEU A 131 -7.80 1.73 -15.45
CA LEU A 131 -8.26 0.34 -15.58
C LEU A 131 -9.61 0.25 -16.31
N LEU A 132 -10.50 1.23 -16.11
CA LEU A 132 -11.74 1.38 -16.89
C LEU A 132 -11.45 1.72 -18.35
N ASP A 133 -10.59 2.72 -18.61
CA ASP A 133 -10.23 3.15 -19.96
C ASP A 133 -9.59 2.03 -20.79
N CYS A 134 -8.75 1.20 -20.15
CA CYS A 134 -8.10 0.06 -20.79
C CYS A 134 -8.99 -1.19 -20.88
N GLY A 135 -10.18 -1.17 -20.29
CA GLY A 135 -11.10 -2.32 -20.27
C GLY A 135 -10.63 -3.48 -19.40
N HIS A 136 -9.73 -3.24 -18.43
CA HIS A 136 -9.30 -4.24 -17.46
C HIS A 136 -10.33 -4.50 -16.37
N ILE A 137 -11.17 -3.51 -16.08
CA ILE A 137 -12.35 -3.61 -15.23
C ILE A 137 -13.54 -2.98 -15.95
N ASN A 138 -14.75 -3.36 -15.57
CA ASN A 138 -15.96 -2.93 -16.23
C ASN A 138 -16.92 -2.24 -15.26
N LEU A 139 -17.71 -1.29 -15.79
CA LEU A 139 -18.88 -0.77 -15.08
C LEU A 139 -19.96 -1.84 -15.03
N GLN A 140 -20.56 -2.01 -13.86
CA GLN A 140 -21.63 -2.95 -13.60
C GLN A 140 -22.97 -2.22 -13.55
N LYS A 141 -24.06 -2.90 -13.91
CA LYS A 141 -25.41 -2.37 -13.67
C LYS A 141 -25.62 -2.25 -12.17
N LYS A 142 -26.24 -1.16 -11.72
CA LYS A 142 -26.68 -1.06 -10.32
C LYS A 142 -27.67 -2.17 -10.02
N PRO A 143 -27.54 -2.84 -8.85
CA PRO A 143 -28.52 -3.83 -8.43
C PRO A 143 -29.91 -3.22 -8.24
#